data_1968d8457f1cca20d7e4f542d7acb498
#
_entry.id   1968d8457f1cca20d7e4f542d7acb498
#
_cell.length_a   1.000
_cell.length_b   1.000
_cell.length_c   1.000
_cell.angle_alpha   90.00
_cell.angle_beta   90.00
_cell.angle_gamma   90.00
#
_symmetry.space_group_name_H-M   'P 1'
#
loop_
_entity.id
_entity.type
_entity.pdbx_description
1 polymer ?
#
loop_
_entity_poly.entity_id
_entity_poly.type
_entity_poly.pdbx_seq_one_letter_code
_entity_poly.pdbx_strand_id
1 'polypeptide(L)'
;MTATDERTANAFDGSGSDADGGAASVREGATGYEQIILEPYVFTDPPAPSLLSVRLERRGPVVQVTLLGPGKGNAMGPQFWREIPVVFAALDADDSVRAVVLTGSGDNFCYGLDLRTMLEGIIGPNGTDVGLAHGRTRMLHKLRALQGALTAVANCRKPVAAAISGWCIGSGVDLLAACDVRYASANAMFSVREVKVGIVADLGSLQRLPAIIGDGHLRELALTGKDIDAIRAERIGLVNDVLPGPAATLAAAHAFADEVAANPPLVVEGVKEVLDAARSAAVDSGLRYVRAWNAAFLPSHDLSEAVNAFNERRPPNFTGR
;
A
#
# COMPACT_ATOMS: atom_id res chain seq x y z
N MET A 1 16.31 -54.50 -32.23
CA MET A 1 15.30 -55.48 -31.85
C MET A 1 14.15 -54.64 -31.35
N THR A 2 13.24 -54.25 -32.23
CA THR A 2 11.95 -54.92 -32.55
C THR A 2 10.99 -54.81 -31.38
N ALA A 3 9.78 -54.31 -31.42
CA ALA A 3 8.84 -53.88 -32.45
C ALA A 3 7.63 -53.37 -31.67
N THR A 4 6.97 -52.27 -32.11
CA THR A 4 5.59 -52.20 -32.67
C THR A 4 4.47 -52.85 -31.83
N ASP A 5 3.35 -52.22 -31.55
CA ASP A 5 2.19 -51.96 -32.40
C ASP A 5 1.11 -51.17 -31.63
N GLU A 6 0.58 -50.13 -32.11
CA GLU A 6 -0.61 -49.83 -32.91
C GLU A 6 -2.01 -50.03 -32.28
N ARG A 7 -2.81 -48.92 -32.35
CA ARG A 7 -4.26 -48.78 -32.69
C ARG A 7 -5.26 -49.07 -31.59
N THR A 8 -6.27 -48.21 -31.38
CA THR A 8 -7.37 -47.85 -32.32
C THR A 8 -8.13 -46.59 -31.89
N ALA A 9 -8.46 -45.82 -32.89
CA ALA A 9 -9.47 -44.75 -32.86
C ALA A 9 -10.89 -45.34 -32.80
N ASN A 10 -11.86 -44.55 -32.22
CA ASN A 10 -13.17 -44.52 -32.80
C ASN A 10 -13.87 -43.16 -32.55
N ALA A 11 -14.26 -42.57 -33.66
CA ALA A 11 -15.12 -41.41 -33.76
C ALA A 11 -16.59 -41.83 -33.58
N PHE A 12 -17.38 -40.95 -33.02
CA PHE A 12 -18.82 -40.90 -33.34
C PHE A 12 -19.29 -39.45 -33.49
N ASP A 13 -19.72 -39.18 -34.68
CA ASP A 13 -20.43 -38.01 -35.19
C ASP A 13 -21.95 -38.18 -34.87
N GLY A 14 -22.66 -37.10 -34.67
CA GLY A 14 -24.10 -37.16 -34.50
C GLY A 14 -24.78 -35.83 -34.17
N SER A 15 -25.02 -35.03 -35.17
CA SER A 15 -25.88 -33.85 -35.30
C SER A 15 -27.24 -33.93 -34.54
N GLY A 16 -27.70 -32.77 -34.02
CA GLY A 16 -29.10 -32.56 -33.67
C GLY A 16 -29.37 -31.19 -33.04
N SER A 17 -30.01 -30.34 -33.81
CA SER A 17 -30.57 -29.01 -33.51
C SER A 17 -31.61 -29.02 -32.37
N ASP A 18 -31.74 -27.97 -31.61
CA ASP A 18 -32.76 -26.93 -31.61
C ASP A 18 -32.87 -26.17 -30.28
N ALA A 19 -33.23 -24.92 -30.41
CA ALA A 19 -33.50 -23.89 -29.44
C ALA A 19 -34.46 -24.29 -28.30
N ASP A 20 -34.27 -23.79 -27.10
CA ASP A 20 -35.17 -22.79 -26.52
C ASP A 20 -34.72 -22.29 -25.13
N GLY A 21 -35.21 -21.11 -24.77
CA GLY A 21 -34.78 -20.28 -23.67
C GLY A 21 -35.00 -20.88 -22.28
N GLY A 22 -34.26 -20.37 -21.34
CA GLY A 22 -34.55 -20.64 -19.93
C GLY A 22 -33.47 -20.24 -18.99
N ALA A 23 -33.66 -19.09 -18.36
CA ALA A 23 -33.24 -18.73 -17.02
C ALA A 23 -31.87 -19.24 -16.53
N ALA A 24 -30.95 -18.30 -16.45
CA ALA A 24 -29.73 -18.44 -15.67
C ALA A 24 -30.08 -18.68 -14.19
N SER A 25 -29.92 -19.90 -13.73
CA SER A 25 -29.89 -20.22 -12.30
C SER A 25 -28.60 -19.71 -11.69
N VAL A 26 -28.72 -18.70 -10.85
CA VAL A 26 -27.65 -18.24 -9.94
C VAL A 26 -27.26 -19.43 -9.04
N ARG A 27 -26.10 -19.98 -9.23
CA ARG A 27 -25.46 -20.84 -8.23
C ARG A 27 -24.83 -19.93 -7.17
N GLU A 28 -25.49 -19.79 -6.04
CA GLU A 28 -24.89 -19.38 -4.79
C GLU A 28 -23.80 -20.39 -4.43
N GLY A 29 -22.56 -19.91 -4.42
CA GLY A 29 -21.37 -20.68 -4.06
C GLY A 29 -20.28 -19.72 -3.63
N ALA A 30 -20.42 -19.23 -2.41
CA ALA A 30 -19.39 -18.85 -1.44
C ALA A 30 -17.96 -18.66 -1.95
N THR A 31 -17.54 -17.43 -2.12
CA THR A 31 -16.32 -16.82 -1.55
C THR A 31 -16.44 -15.32 -1.82
N GLY A 32 -16.75 -14.54 -0.78
CA GLY A 32 -16.94 -13.09 -0.85
C GLY A 32 -15.65 -12.30 -1.13
N TYR A 33 -15.07 -12.53 -2.27
CA TYR A 33 -14.19 -11.61 -2.97
C TYR A 33 -14.84 -11.36 -4.33
N GLU A 34 -15.92 -10.60 -4.33
CA GLU A 34 -16.30 -9.89 -5.55
C GLU A 34 -15.10 -9.02 -5.92
N GLN A 35 -14.44 -9.35 -7.02
CA GLN A 35 -13.67 -8.39 -7.76
C GLN A 35 -14.67 -7.27 -8.11
N ILE A 36 -14.64 -6.20 -7.31
CA ILE A 36 -15.29 -4.96 -7.71
C ILE A 36 -14.45 -4.49 -8.90
N ILE A 37 -14.91 -4.84 -10.09
CA ILE A 37 -14.47 -4.17 -11.33
C ILE A 37 -15.08 -2.79 -11.20
N LEU A 38 -14.35 -1.89 -10.54
CA LEU A 38 -14.66 -0.47 -10.61
C LEU A 38 -14.39 -0.08 -12.05
N GLU A 39 -15.37 0.47 -12.71
CA GLU A 39 -15.17 1.13 -14.00
C GLU A 39 -13.98 2.07 -13.90
N PRO A 40 -13.14 2.21 -14.94
CA PRO A 40 -11.98 3.07 -14.89
C PRO A 40 -12.41 4.46 -14.42
N TYR A 41 -11.74 4.96 -13.37
CA TYR A 41 -12.00 6.29 -12.82
C TYR A 41 -11.70 7.31 -13.92
N VAL A 42 -12.76 7.85 -14.50
CA VAL A 42 -12.65 8.93 -15.49
C VAL A 42 -12.71 10.24 -14.72
N PHE A 43 -11.68 11.09 -14.89
CA PHE A 43 -11.73 12.45 -14.38
C PHE A 43 -12.78 13.23 -15.17
N THR A 44 -14.05 13.11 -14.73
CA THR A 44 -15.17 13.86 -15.28
C THR A 44 -15.50 15.03 -14.36
N ASP A 45 -15.84 16.14 -14.93
CA ASP A 45 -16.46 17.26 -14.22
C ASP A 45 -17.97 17.18 -14.50
N PRO A 46 -18.85 16.85 -13.52
CA PRO A 46 -18.66 16.74 -12.08
C PRO A 46 -18.18 15.35 -11.59
N PRO A 47 -17.74 15.25 -10.33
CA PRO A 47 -16.93 14.17 -9.84
C PRO A 47 -17.66 12.81 -9.86
N ALA A 48 -16.91 11.76 -10.26
CA ALA A 48 -17.23 10.36 -10.04
C ALA A 48 -17.54 10.07 -8.55
N PRO A 49 -18.10 8.88 -8.20
CA PRO A 49 -18.55 8.54 -6.85
C PRO A 49 -17.52 8.96 -5.80
N SER A 50 -17.98 9.64 -4.76
CA SER A 50 -17.13 10.29 -3.76
C SER A 50 -16.13 9.31 -3.13
N LEU A 51 -14.84 9.51 -3.42
CA LEU A 51 -13.77 8.87 -2.67
C LEU A 51 -13.87 9.29 -1.20
N LEU A 52 -13.76 8.33 -0.29
CA LEU A 52 -13.94 8.55 1.14
C LEU A 52 -12.61 8.72 1.89
N SER A 53 -11.55 8.09 1.39
CA SER A 53 -10.25 8.07 2.04
C SER A 53 -9.24 9.03 1.44
N VAL A 54 -9.49 9.52 0.24
CA VAL A 54 -8.64 10.50 -0.45
C VAL A 54 -9.46 11.55 -1.17
N ARG A 55 -8.88 12.73 -1.37
CA ARG A 55 -9.39 13.79 -2.23
C ARG A 55 -8.40 14.06 -3.36
N LEU A 56 -8.91 14.23 -4.57
CA LEU A 56 -8.12 14.55 -5.75
C LEU A 56 -8.36 15.99 -6.16
N GLU A 57 -7.28 16.73 -6.36
CA GLU A 57 -7.32 18.13 -6.80
C GLU A 57 -6.37 18.28 -7.98
N ARG A 58 -6.92 18.65 -9.15
CA ARG A 58 -6.13 18.80 -10.36
C ARG A 58 -5.61 20.23 -10.51
N ARG A 59 -4.32 20.36 -10.83
CA ARG A 59 -3.63 21.63 -11.12
C ARG A 59 -2.89 21.50 -12.46
N GLY A 60 -3.60 21.71 -13.56
CA GLY A 60 -3.04 21.45 -14.88
C GLY A 60 -2.60 19.99 -15.06
N PRO A 61 -1.33 19.72 -15.36
CA PRO A 61 -0.81 18.35 -15.51
C PRO A 61 -0.44 17.67 -14.18
N VAL A 62 -0.56 18.35 -13.06
CA VAL A 62 -0.27 17.81 -11.72
C VAL A 62 -1.56 17.47 -10.98
N VAL A 63 -1.63 16.30 -10.35
CA VAL A 63 -2.75 15.92 -9.48
C VAL A 63 -2.26 15.80 -8.04
N GLN A 64 -2.93 16.52 -7.14
CA GLN A 64 -2.74 16.37 -5.72
C GLN A 64 -3.69 15.29 -5.18
N VAL A 65 -3.13 14.31 -4.48
CA VAL A 65 -3.85 13.28 -3.71
C VAL A 65 -3.72 13.63 -2.24
N THR A 66 -4.83 13.99 -1.60
CA THR A 66 -4.86 14.32 -0.17
C THR A 66 -5.47 13.18 0.62
N LEU A 67 -4.73 12.60 1.56
CA LEU A 67 -5.22 11.58 2.48
C LEU A 67 -6.25 12.19 3.43
N LEU A 68 -7.41 11.58 3.55
CA LEU A 68 -8.49 12.04 4.43
C LEU A 68 -8.62 11.17 5.68
N GLY A 69 -8.39 9.87 5.57
CA GLY A 69 -8.53 8.87 6.63
C GLY A 69 -9.94 8.83 7.26
N PRO A 70 -10.30 7.75 7.93
CA PRO A 70 -11.60 7.64 8.60
C PRO A 70 -11.65 8.39 9.94
N GLY A 71 -10.58 9.01 10.38
CA GLY A 71 -10.51 9.66 11.67
C GLY A 71 -9.24 10.46 11.88
N LYS A 72 -8.74 10.48 13.12
CA LYS A 72 -7.57 11.28 13.49
C LYS A 72 -6.31 10.82 12.76
N GLY A 73 -5.59 11.78 12.17
CA GLY A 73 -4.26 11.55 11.61
C GLY A 73 -4.24 10.73 10.32
N ASN A 74 -5.31 10.77 9.52
CA ASN A 74 -5.39 10.15 8.21
C ASN A 74 -5.05 8.64 8.22
N ALA A 75 -5.48 7.92 9.28
CA ALA A 75 -5.25 6.48 9.40
C ALA A 75 -5.90 5.70 8.25
N MET A 76 -5.21 4.65 7.79
CA MET A 76 -5.58 3.86 6.63
C MET A 76 -6.62 2.79 6.99
N GLY A 77 -7.90 3.12 6.80
CA GLY A 77 -9.04 2.20 6.98
C GLY A 77 -9.34 1.39 5.71
N PRO A 78 -10.41 0.56 5.74
CA PRO A 78 -10.80 -0.31 4.63
C PRO A 78 -10.99 0.41 3.29
N GLN A 79 -11.45 1.66 3.32
CA GLN A 79 -11.67 2.49 2.12
C GLN A 79 -10.34 2.82 1.44
N PHE A 80 -9.32 3.23 2.20
CA PHE A 80 -7.99 3.53 1.67
C PHE A 80 -7.43 2.36 0.84
N TRP A 81 -7.50 1.14 1.38
CA TRP A 81 -6.95 -0.05 0.72
C TRP A 81 -7.67 -0.44 -0.56
N ARG A 82 -8.93 -0.03 -0.73
CA ARG A 82 -9.70 -0.19 -1.95
C ARG A 82 -9.50 0.93 -2.95
N GLU A 83 -9.43 2.18 -2.46
CA GLU A 83 -9.41 3.37 -3.30
C GLU A 83 -8.03 3.64 -3.90
N ILE A 84 -6.94 3.48 -3.13
CA ILE A 84 -5.58 3.79 -3.60
C ILE A 84 -5.18 3.04 -4.88
N PRO A 85 -5.37 1.72 -5.01
CA PRO A 85 -5.03 1.03 -6.26
C PRO A 85 -5.79 1.58 -7.47
N VAL A 86 -7.06 1.90 -7.29
CA VAL A 86 -7.92 2.43 -8.37
C VAL A 86 -7.51 3.84 -8.76
N VAL A 87 -7.27 4.69 -7.76
CA VAL A 87 -6.80 6.06 -7.97
C VAL A 87 -5.48 6.08 -8.73
N PHE A 88 -4.48 5.31 -8.27
CA PHE A 88 -3.18 5.31 -8.92
C PHE A 88 -3.19 4.62 -10.28
N ALA A 89 -4.03 3.62 -10.51
CA ALA A 89 -4.24 3.05 -11.85
C ALA A 89 -4.86 4.09 -12.81
N ALA A 90 -5.83 4.89 -12.34
CA ALA A 90 -6.42 5.94 -13.15
C ALA A 90 -5.44 7.09 -13.45
N LEU A 91 -4.64 7.52 -12.45
CA LEU A 91 -3.60 8.52 -12.63
C LEU A 91 -2.51 8.04 -13.60
N ASP A 92 -2.15 6.77 -13.52
CA ASP A 92 -1.19 6.15 -14.43
C ASP A 92 -1.69 6.12 -15.87
N ALA A 93 -2.96 5.79 -16.07
CA ALA A 93 -3.58 5.66 -17.39
C ALA A 93 -3.90 7.03 -18.06
N ASP A 94 -3.97 8.13 -17.31
CA ASP A 94 -4.28 9.46 -17.84
C ASP A 94 -3.00 10.12 -18.40
N ASP A 95 -2.88 10.17 -19.72
CA ASP A 95 -1.74 10.79 -20.41
C ASP A 95 -1.63 12.31 -20.16
N SER A 96 -2.68 12.97 -19.69
CA SER A 96 -2.67 14.38 -19.35
C SER A 96 -2.13 14.64 -17.93
N VAL A 97 -1.96 13.59 -17.10
CA VAL A 97 -1.27 13.65 -15.81
C VAL A 97 0.23 13.42 -16.02
N ARG A 98 1.05 14.28 -15.46
CA ARG A 98 2.51 14.24 -15.58
C ARG A 98 3.23 13.95 -14.26
N ALA A 99 2.64 14.36 -13.15
CA ALA A 99 3.17 14.14 -11.80
C ALA A 99 2.05 14.13 -10.76
N VAL A 100 2.33 13.51 -9.61
CA VAL A 100 1.41 13.40 -8.49
C VAL A 100 2.06 14.00 -7.24
N VAL A 101 1.29 14.78 -6.48
CA VAL A 101 1.66 15.25 -5.14
C VAL A 101 0.80 14.53 -4.13
N LEU A 102 1.40 13.84 -3.16
CA LEU A 102 0.71 13.12 -2.10
C LEU A 102 0.90 13.84 -0.76
N THR A 103 -0.18 14.14 -0.06
CA THR A 103 -0.14 14.82 1.24
C THR A 103 -1.24 14.33 2.18
N GLY A 104 -1.14 14.65 3.46
CA GLY A 104 -2.19 14.41 4.45
C GLY A 104 -3.10 15.62 4.65
N SER A 105 -4.35 15.40 5.04
CA SER A 105 -5.25 16.45 5.47
C SER A 105 -4.95 16.88 6.92
N GLY A 106 -5.14 18.17 7.24
CA GLY A 106 -4.91 18.70 8.59
C GLY A 106 -3.43 18.66 8.99
N ASP A 107 -3.17 18.39 10.27
CA ASP A 107 -1.85 18.56 10.87
C ASP A 107 -0.87 17.41 10.67
N ASN A 108 -1.34 16.27 10.14
CA ASN A 108 -0.53 15.04 10.06
C ASN A 108 -0.56 14.43 8.66
N PHE A 109 0.51 13.75 8.31
CA PHE A 109 0.55 12.99 7.07
C PHE A 109 -0.28 11.71 7.19
N CYS A 110 0.12 10.77 8.07
CA CYS A 110 -0.61 9.52 8.24
C CYS A 110 -0.17 8.77 9.51
N TYR A 111 -1.14 8.34 10.32
CA TYR A 111 -0.89 7.51 11.51
C TYR A 111 -0.77 6.02 11.21
N GLY A 112 -0.70 5.63 9.93
CA GLY A 112 -0.60 4.25 9.51
C GLY A 112 -1.93 3.51 9.49
N LEU A 113 -1.88 2.20 9.72
CA LEU A 113 -3.07 1.34 9.68
C LEU A 113 -4.09 1.76 10.76
N ASP A 114 -5.36 1.90 10.36
CA ASP A 114 -6.44 2.04 11.34
C ASP A 114 -6.65 0.72 12.08
N LEU A 115 -5.96 0.59 13.21
CA LEU A 115 -5.98 -0.64 14.01
C LEU A 115 -7.39 -1.00 14.49
N ARG A 116 -8.27 -0.02 14.74
CA ARG A 116 -9.62 -0.29 15.23
C ARG A 116 -10.47 -1.04 14.21
N THR A 117 -10.40 -0.63 12.95
CA THR A 117 -11.22 -1.23 11.88
C THR A 117 -10.54 -2.39 11.18
N MET A 118 -9.20 -2.47 11.25
CA MET A 118 -8.44 -3.46 10.50
C MET A 118 -8.04 -4.69 11.33
N LEU A 119 -7.86 -4.55 12.66
CA LEU A 119 -7.45 -5.66 13.52
C LEU A 119 -8.53 -6.73 13.66
N GLU A 120 -9.80 -6.37 13.75
CA GLU A 120 -10.90 -7.36 13.78
C GLU A 120 -10.85 -8.30 12.58
N GLY A 121 -10.50 -7.77 11.42
CA GLY A 121 -10.31 -8.59 10.23
C GLY A 121 -8.96 -9.33 10.17
N ILE A 122 -7.98 -9.00 11.03
CA ILE A 122 -6.66 -9.64 11.11
C ILE A 122 -6.68 -10.76 12.16
N ILE A 123 -7.22 -10.48 13.35
CA ILE A 123 -7.22 -11.41 14.47
C ILE A 123 -8.44 -12.34 14.45
N GLY A 124 -9.54 -11.94 13.74
CA GLY A 124 -10.83 -12.63 13.72
C GLY A 124 -11.63 -12.43 15.03
N PRO A 125 -12.96 -12.63 14.99
CA PRO A 125 -13.82 -12.32 16.13
C PRO A 125 -13.58 -13.20 17.38
N ASN A 126 -12.81 -14.29 17.27
CA ASN A 126 -12.63 -15.24 18.37
C ASN A 126 -11.18 -15.70 18.61
N GLY A 127 -10.15 -15.14 17.99
CA GLY A 127 -8.75 -15.55 18.24
C GLY A 127 -8.48 -17.06 18.06
N THR A 128 -9.52 -17.84 17.81
CA THR A 128 -9.49 -19.29 17.76
C THR A 128 -10.30 -19.79 16.58
N ASP A 129 -9.69 -20.66 15.80
CA ASP A 129 -10.37 -21.80 15.21
C ASP A 129 -11.11 -21.65 13.89
N VAL A 130 -10.44 -21.10 12.92
CA VAL A 130 -10.54 -21.70 11.59
C VAL A 130 -9.23 -22.43 11.40
N GLY A 131 -9.23 -23.72 11.05
CA GLY A 131 -8.03 -24.55 11.01
C GLY A 131 -6.79 -23.79 10.55
N LEU A 132 -5.66 -23.90 11.27
CA LEU A 132 -4.46 -23.05 11.13
C LEU A 132 -4.07 -22.74 9.67
N ALA A 133 -4.21 -23.72 8.78
CA ALA A 133 -3.91 -23.53 7.35
C ALA A 133 -4.86 -22.53 6.67
N HIS A 134 -6.17 -22.62 6.92
CA HIS A 134 -7.15 -21.71 6.33
C HIS A 134 -6.97 -20.27 6.82
N GLY A 135 -6.80 -20.07 8.12
CA GLY A 135 -6.57 -18.75 8.72
C GLY A 135 -5.29 -18.10 8.18
N ARG A 136 -4.19 -18.86 8.12
CA ARG A 136 -2.91 -18.39 7.57
C ARG A 136 -2.98 -18.07 6.09
N THR A 137 -3.68 -18.89 5.30
CA THR A 137 -3.89 -18.63 3.86
C THR A 137 -4.73 -17.36 3.65
N ARG A 138 -5.80 -17.16 4.42
CA ARG A 138 -6.58 -15.91 4.37
C ARG A 138 -5.72 -14.70 4.70
N MET A 139 -4.90 -14.78 5.75
CA MET A 139 -3.97 -13.72 6.12
C MET A 139 -2.99 -13.41 4.99
N LEU A 140 -2.41 -14.44 4.38
CA LEU A 140 -1.49 -14.28 3.25
C LEU A 140 -2.14 -13.54 2.08
N HIS A 141 -3.40 -13.88 1.73
CA HIS A 141 -4.13 -13.16 0.68
C HIS A 141 -4.46 -11.73 1.06
N LYS A 142 -4.85 -11.48 2.32
CA LYS A 142 -5.11 -10.13 2.82
C LYS A 142 -3.87 -9.25 2.76
N LEU A 143 -2.74 -9.74 3.27
CA LEU A 143 -1.47 -9.00 3.22
C LEU A 143 -1.04 -8.73 1.77
N ARG A 144 -1.27 -9.68 0.86
CA ARG A 144 -1.01 -9.46 -0.58
C ARG A 144 -1.82 -8.29 -1.14
N ALA A 145 -3.10 -8.18 -0.77
CA ALA A 145 -3.94 -7.07 -1.22
C ALA A 145 -3.47 -5.72 -0.65
N LEU A 146 -3.14 -5.67 0.65
CA LEU A 146 -2.60 -4.46 1.28
C LEU A 146 -1.26 -4.03 0.65
N GLN A 147 -0.34 -4.97 0.43
CA GLN A 147 0.92 -4.72 -0.28
C GLN A 147 0.68 -4.21 -1.70
N GLY A 148 -0.32 -4.77 -2.39
CA GLY A 148 -0.71 -4.35 -3.74
C GLY A 148 -1.15 -2.88 -3.79
N ALA A 149 -1.84 -2.39 -2.77
CA ALA A 149 -2.28 -1.00 -2.70
C ALA A 149 -1.08 -0.02 -2.66
N LEU A 150 -0.09 -0.27 -1.81
CA LEU A 150 1.10 0.59 -1.75
C LEU A 150 2.04 0.37 -2.95
N THR A 151 2.05 -0.85 -3.49
CA THR A 151 2.81 -1.14 -4.72
C THR A 151 2.22 -0.40 -5.94
N ALA A 152 0.90 -0.16 -5.98
CA ALA A 152 0.29 0.67 -7.01
C ALA A 152 0.83 2.11 -7.03
N VAL A 153 1.14 2.67 -5.85
CA VAL A 153 1.80 3.98 -5.76
C VAL A 153 3.21 3.93 -6.31
N ALA A 154 4.00 2.93 -5.89
CA ALA A 154 5.39 2.77 -6.33
C ALA A 154 5.49 2.52 -7.85
N ASN A 155 4.57 1.71 -8.41
CA ASN A 155 4.57 1.32 -9.82
C ASN A 155 3.88 2.34 -10.74
N CYS A 156 3.30 3.42 -10.20
CA CYS A 156 2.76 4.49 -11.03
C CYS A 156 3.88 5.10 -11.89
N ARG A 157 3.71 5.13 -13.21
CA ARG A 157 4.71 5.71 -14.14
C ARG A 157 4.89 7.21 -13.95
N LYS A 158 3.88 7.87 -13.37
CA LYS A 158 3.96 9.30 -13.04
C LYS A 158 4.76 9.49 -11.75
N PRO A 159 5.79 10.36 -11.72
CA PRO A 159 6.52 10.65 -10.50
C PRO A 159 5.61 11.14 -9.37
N VAL A 160 5.83 10.63 -8.16
CA VAL A 160 5.05 10.92 -6.96
C VAL A 160 5.93 11.63 -5.94
N ALA A 161 5.58 12.87 -5.60
CA ALA A 161 6.23 13.64 -4.53
C ALA A 161 5.36 13.65 -3.28
N ALA A 162 5.90 13.23 -2.14
CA ALA A 162 5.21 13.32 -0.85
C ALA A 162 5.54 14.62 -0.13
N ALA A 163 4.50 15.33 0.35
CA ALA A 163 4.60 16.48 1.25
C ALA A 163 4.14 16.06 2.65
N ILE A 164 5.09 15.95 3.59
CA ILE A 164 4.87 15.34 4.91
C ILE A 164 4.87 16.41 5.98
N SER A 165 3.78 16.47 6.76
CA SER A 165 3.66 17.35 7.94
C SER A 165 3.21 16.53 9.14
N GLY A 166 3.66 16.88 10.35
CA GLY A 166 3.32 16.17 11.56
C GLY A 166 3.70 14.69 11.51
N TRP A 167 2.85 13.83 12.03
CA TRP A 167 3.18 12.41 12.16
C TRP A 167 3.03 11.60 10.87
N CYS A 168 4.04 10.78 10.61
CA CYS A 168 4.08 9.73 9.59
C CYS A 168 4.57 8.43 10.23
N ILE A 169 3.64 7.49 10.50
CA ILE A 169 3.88 6.33 11.37
C ILE A 169 3.49 5.03 10.66
N GLY A 170 4.25 3.97 10.89
CA GLY A 170 3.89 2.61 10.45
C GLY A 170 3.61 2.56 8.95
N SER A 171 2.41 2.13 8.55
CA SER A 171 2.02 2.10 7.13
C SER A 171 2.09 3.46 6.43
N GLY A 172 2.10 4.58 7.16
CA GLY A 172 2.41 5.90 6.60
C GLY A 172 3.85 5.97 6.11
N VAL A 173 4.79 5.31 6.81
CA VAL A 173 6.20 5.18 6.37
C VAL A 173 6.32 4.22 5.20
N ASP A 174 5.54 3.14 5.15
CA ASP A 174 5.47 2.27 3.98
C ASP A 174 5.00 3.04 2.73
N LEU A 175 3.99 3.90 2.89
CA LEU A 175 3.44 4.74 1.81
C LEU A 175 4.47 5.77 1.33
N LEU A 176 5.14 6.49 2.25
CA LEU A 176 6.17 7.44 1.85
C LEU A 176 7.38 6.78 1.16
N ALA A 177 7.69 5.53 1.55
CA ALA A 177 8.76 4.76 0.91
C ALA A 177 8.40 4.29 -0.51
N ALA A 178 7.11 4.33 -0.87
CA ALA A 178 6.62 4.06 -2.21
C ALA A 178 6.63 5.32 -3.12
N CYS A 179 6.85 6.51 -2.57
CA CYS A 179 6.98 7.75 -3.34
C CYS A 179 8.40 7.95 -3.88
N ASP A 180 8.54 8.71 -4.98
CA ASP A 180 9.83 8.99 -5.60
C ASP A 180 10.63 10.02 -4.80
N VAL A 181 9.97 11.11 -4.38
CA VAL A 181 10.59 12.24 -3.66
C VAL A 181 9.77 12.55 -2.40
N ARG A 182 10.43 12.99 -1.35
CA ARG A 182 9.84 13.24 -0.02
C ARG A 182 10.32 14.57 0.52
N TYR A 183 9.39 15.50 0.75
CA TYR A 183 9.62 16.78 1.42
C TYR A 183 8.98 16.76 2.81
N ALA A 184 9.68 17.21 3.82
CA ALA A 184 9.16 17.24 5.19
C ALA A 184 9.02 18.67 5.71
N SER A 185 7.98 18.91 6.47
CA SER A 185 7.86 20.10 7.31
C SER A 185 8.76 19.95 8.54
N ALA A 186 9.27 21.05 9.06
CA ALA A 186 10.11 21.05 10.28
C ALA A 186 9.43 20.40 11.50
N ASN A 187 8.08 20.32 11.52
CA ASN A 187 7.32 19.64 12.56
C ASN A 187 7.08 18.15 12.27
N ALA A 188 7.63 17.59 11.18
CA ALA A 188 7.38 16.22 10.81
C ALA A 188 8.10 15.24 11.76
N MET A 189 7.40 14.15 12.10
CA MET A 189 7.87 13.07 12.95
C MET A 189 7.64 11.73 12.27
N PHE A 190 8.63 10.85 12.30
CA PHE A 190 8.59 9.56 11.61
C PHE A 190 8.84 8.41 12.57
N SER A 191 8.17 7.27 12.36
CA SER A 191 8.40 6.07 13.16
C SER A 191 8.04 4.80 12.38
N VAL A 192 9.00 3.88 12.24
CA VAL A 192 8.76 2.48 11.85
C VAL A 192 8.36 1.74 13.11
N ARG A 193 7.07 1.80 13.46
CA ARG A 193 6.59 1.51 14.82
C ARG A 193 6.00 0.11 14.99
N GLU A 194 5.94 -0.68 13.95
CA GLU A 194 5.26 -1.98 13.91
C GLU A 194 5.78 -2.94 15.00
N VAL A 195 7.08 -2.90 15.31
CA VAL A 195 7.68 -3.71 16.37
C VAL A 195 7.06 -3.44 17.74
N LYS A 196 6.60 -2.21 18.01
CA LYS A 196 5.95 -1.84 19.28
C LYS A 196 4.51 -2.36 19.40
N VAL A 197 3.93 -2.81 18.32
CA VAL A 197 2.59 -3.41 18.29
C VAL A 197 2.63 -4.90 17.93
N GLY A 198 3.80 -5.54 18.05
CA GLY A 198 3.96 -6.98 17.86
C GLY A 198 3.85 -7.43 16.39
N ILE A 199 4.12 -6.54 15.44
CA ILE A 199 4.02 -6.81 13.99
C ILE A 199 5.40 -6.62 13.36
N VAL A 200 5.80 -7.51 12.46
CA VAL A 200 6.90 -7.23 11.53
C VAL A 200 6.36 -6.33 10.42
N ALA A 201 6.99 -5.16 10.20
CA ALA A 201 6.58 -4.24 9.13
C ALA A 201 6.54 -4.96 7.77
N ASP A 202 5.37 -5.00 7.13
CA ASP A 202 5.10 -5.93 6.02
C ASP A 202 4.51 -5.30 4.75
N LEU A 203 4.37 -3.98 4.74
CA LEU A 203 3.75 -3.28 3.62
C LEU A 203 4.77 -2.57 2.71
N GLY A 204 6.07 -2.62 3.03
CA GLY A 204 7.11 -2.20 2.09
C GLY A 204 8.27 -1.40 2.67
N SER A 205 8.20 -0.88 3.89
CA SER A 205 9.29 -0.13 4.52
C SER A 205 10.58 -0.95 4.60
N LEU A 206 10.50 -2.19 5.09
CA LEU A 206 11.68 -3.06 5.20
C LEU A 206 12.32 -3.42 3.85
N GLN A 207 11.56 -3.33 2.77
CA GLN A 207 12.01 -3.66 1.42
C GLN A 207 12.52 -2.46 0.64
N ARG A 208 11.93 -1.27 0.83
CA ARG A 208 12.24 -0.06 0.06
C ARG A 208 13.23 0.85 0.75
N LEU A 209 13.12 1.01 2.09
CA LEU A 209 13.97 1.92 2.84
C LEU A 209 15.48 1.59 2.83
N PRO A 210 15.95 0.33 2.70
CA PRO A 210 17.38 0.07 2.60
C PRO A 210 18.08 0.85 1.48
N ALA A 211 17.40 1.03 0.34
CA ALA A 211 17.91 1.81 -0.79
C ALA A 211 17.81 3.33 -0.58
N ILE A 212 17.02 3.78 0.40
CA ILE A 212 16.78 5.20 0.70
C ILE A 212 17.70 5.68 1.83
N ILE A 213 17.72 4.96 2.97
CA ILE A 213 18.43 5.39 4.19
C ILE A 213 19.61 4.48 4.56
N GLY A 214 19.83 3.42 3.82
CA GLY A 214 20.81 2.40 4.15
C GLY A 214 20.36 1.42 5.24
N ASP A 215 20.95 0.22 5.23
CA ASP A 215 20.56 -0.91 6.10
C ASP A 215 20.73 -0.60 7.60
N GLY A 216 21.80 0.08 7.98
CA GLY A 216 22.07 0.40 9.39
C GLY A 216 21.02 1.31 10.01
N HIS A 217 20.63 2.38 9.32
CA HIS A 217 19.58 3.28 9.80
C HIS A 217 18.21 2.60 9.83
N LEU A 218 17.90 1.78 8.81
CA LEU A 218 16.65 1.03 8.83
C LEU A 218 16.59 0.05 10.01
N ARG A 219 17.65 -0.71 10.28
CA ARG A 219 17.72 -1.62 11.44
C ARG A 219 17.51 -0.89 12.76
N GLU A 220 18.17 0.26 12.93
CA GLU A 220 17.97 1.10 14.11
C GLU A 220 16.49 1.46 14.30
N LEU A 221 15.82 1.96 13.25
CA LEU A 221 14.43 2.41 13.32
C LEU A 221 13.45 1.24 13.49
N ALA A 222 13.60 0.19 12.70
CA ALA A 222 12.67 -0.94 12.69
C ALA A 222 12.78 -1.83 13.93
N LEU A 223 14.00 -2.01 14.48
CA LEU A 223 14.19 -2.85 15.67
C LEU A 223 13.82 -2.12 16.97
N THR A 224 13.87 -0.80 16.99
CA THR A 224 13.54 0.00 18.19
C THR A 224 12.15 0.62 18.13
N GLY A 225 11.60 0.83 16.93
CA GLY A 225 10.36 1.59 16.73
C GLY A 225 10.44 3.01 17.28
N LYS A 226 11.66 3.59 17.38
CA LYS A 226 11.85 4.95 17.89
C LYS A 226 11.28 5.99 16.93
N ASP A 227 10.95 7.14 17.49
CA ASP A 227 10.56 8.30 16.74
C ASP A 227 11.81 9.09 16.33
N ILE A 228 11.79 9.68 15.14
CA ILE A 228 12.79 10.62 14.66
C ILE A 228 12.12 11.87 14.13
N ASP A 229 12.75 13.01 14.31
CA ASP A 229 12.32 14.30 13.78
C ASP A 229 12.73 14.51 12.31
N ALA A 230 12.25 15.59 11.73
CA ALA A 230 12.56 15.97 10.36
C ALA A 230 14.05 16.15 10.08
N ILE A 231 14.79 16.74 11.02
CA ILE A 231 16.26 16.96 10.90
C ILE A 231 17.01 15.65 10.85
N ARG A 232 16.64 14.68 11.71
CA ARG A 232 17.24 13.34 11.66
C ARG A 232 16.84 12.62 10.37
N ALA A 233 15.58 12.77 9.92
CA ALA A 233 15.09 12.17 8.69
C ALA A 233 15.85 12.67 7.46
N GLU A 234 16.13 13.97 7.36
CA GLU A 234 16.95 14.55 6.30
C GLU A 234 18.40 14.02 6.36
N ARG A 235 19.03 14.03 7.55
CA ARG A 235 20.40 13.57 7.74
C ARG A 235 20.63 12.13 7.27
N ILE A 236 19.64 11.25 7.42
CA ILE A 236 19.73 9.86 6.98
C ILE A 236 19.22 9.62 5.55
N GLY A 237 18.75 10.67 4.87
CA GLY A 237 18.23 10.60 3.51
C GLY A 237 16.78 10.08 3.41
N LEU A 238 16.04 10.01 4.53
CA LEU A 238 14.64 9.59 4.50
C LEU A 238 13.78 10.62 3.76
N VAL A 239 14.10 11.91 3.90
CA VAL A 239 13.50 13.01 3.15
C VAL A 239 14.56 13.79 2.38
N ASN A 240 14.15 14.40 1.28
CA ASN A 240 15.03 15.14 0.38
C ASN A 240 15.34 16.54 0.89
N ASP A 241 14.39 17.15 1.63
CA ASP A 241 14.56 18.50 2.17
C ASP A 241 13.57 18.74 3.33
N VAL A 242 13.91 19.67 4.21
CA VAL A 242 13.06 20.09 5.35
C VAL A 242 12.70 21.56 5.23
N LEU A 243 11.42 21.83 5.13
CA LEU A 243 10.83 23.15 4.92
C LEU A 243 10.27 23.72 6.25
N PRO A 244 10.17 25.05 6.38
CA PRO A 244 9.79 25.70 7.64
C PRO A 244 8.41 25.31 8.19
N GLY A 245 7.47 24.87 7.32
CA GLY A 245 6.13 24.51 7.75
C GLY A 245 5.31 23.83 6.65
N PRO A 246 4.08 23.38 6.97
CA PRO A 246 3.25 22.57 6.05
C PRO A 246 2.99 23.21 4.70
N ALA A 247 2.71 24.52 4.67
CA ALA A 247 2.44 25.25 3.43
C ALA A 247 3.68 25.31 2.52
N ALA A 248 4.85 25.57 3.09
CA ALA A 248 6.12 25.57 2.35
C ALA A 248 6.48 24.18 1.83
N THR A 249 6.21 23.13 2.62
CA THR A 249 6.44 21.73 2.25
C THR A 249 5.56 21.33 1.06
N LEU A 250 4.28 21.66 1.10
CA LEU A 250 3.36 21.39 0.00
C LEU A 250 3.75 22.19 -1.26
N ALA A 251 4.18 23.44 -1.09
CA ALA A 251 4.64 24.26 -2.21
C ALA A 251 5.91 23.67 -2.87
N ALA A 252 6.87 23.15 -2.07
CA ALA A 252 8.06 22.48 -2.60
C ALA A 252 7.73 21.21 -3.39
N ALA A 253 6.79 20.40 -2.90
CA ALA A 253 6.34 19.21 -3.62
C ALA A 253 5.64 19.57 -4.94
N HIS A 254 4.85 20.66 -4.96
CA HIS A 254 4.26 21.16 -6.20
C HIS A 254 5.31 21.73 -7.15
N ALA A 255 6.30 22.47 -6.66
CA ALA A 255 7.38 22.99 -7.51
C ALA A 255 8.15 21.86 -8.19
N PHE A 256 8.50 20.79 -7.45
CA PHE A 256 9.09 19.57 -8.04
C PHE A 256 8.17 18.97 -9.11
N ALA A 257 6.87 18.82 -8.81
CA ALA A 257 5.92 18.24 -9.75
C ALA A 257 5.76 19.09 -11.04
N ASP A 258 5.78 20.41 -10.91
CA ASP A 258 5.73 21.35 -12.04
C ASP A 258 7.01 21.26 -12.89
N GLU A 259 8.20 21.16 -12.28
CA GLU A 259 9.47 20.92 -12.97
C GLU A 259 9.46 19.59 -13.73
N VAL A 260 8.97 18.52 -13.10
CA VAL A 260 8.79 17.20 -13.76
C VAL A 260 7.85 17.31 -14.94
N ALA A 261 6.72 17.98 -14.75
CA ALA A 261 5.68 18.12 -15.79
C ALA A 261 6.15 18.94 -17.01
N ALA A 262 7.14 19.80 -16.86
CA ALA A 262 7.76 20.56 -17.93
C ALA A 262 8.71 19.72 -18.81
N ASN A 263 9.12 18.53 -18.36
CA ASN A 263 10.03 17.66 -19.09
C ASN A 263 9.27 16.70 -20.05
N PRO A 264 9.95 16.12 -21.07
CA PRO A 264 9.35 15.14 -21.97
C PRO A 264 8.83 13.91 -21.23
N PRO A 265 7.53 13.59 -21.30
CA PRO A 265 6.92 12.56 -20.43
C PRO A 265 7.50 11.16 -20.62
N LEU A 266 7.72 10.74 -21.86
CA LEU A 266 8.32 9.42 -22.14
C LEU A 266 9.72 9.28 -21.53
N VAL A 267 10.48 10.37 -21.46
CA VAL A 267 11.81 10.36 -20.86
C VAL A 267 11.71 10.27 -19.33
N VAL A 268 10.79 11.04 -18.73
CA VAL A 268 10.54 10.99 -17.28
C VAL A 268 10.08 9.60 -16.85
N GLU A 269 9.11 9.01 -17.55
CA GLU A 269 8.64 7.65 -17.31
C GLU A 269 9.78 6.63 -17.49
N GLY A 270 10.58 6.76 -18.54
CA GLY A 270 11.74 5.90 -18.80
C GLY A 270 12.82 5.98 -17.72
N VAL A 271 13.10 7.18 -17.18
CA VAL A 271 14.04 7.36 -16.07
C VAL A 271 13.54 6.62 -14.84
N LYS A 272 12.26 6.78 -14.47
CA LYS A 272 11.67 6.08 -13.33
C LYS A 272 11.72 4.57 -13.52
N GLU A 273 11.30 4.06 -14.66
CA GLU A 273 11.32 2.61 -15.00
C GLU A 273 12.73 2.01 -14.85
N VAL A 274 13.76 2.68 -15.38
CA VAL A 274 15.15 2.20 -15.28
C VAL A 274 15.65 2.19 -13.84
N LEU A 275 15.31 3.22 -13.04
CA LEU A 275 15.69 3.29 -11.63
C LEU A 275 14.99 2.18 -10.81
N ASP A 276 13.73 1.91 -11.10
CA ASP A 276 12.92 0.91 -10.38
C ASP A 276 13.28 -0.52 -10.78
N ALA A 277 13.60 -0.77 -12.05
CA ALA A 277 14.03 -2.09 -12.53
C ALA A 277 15.22 -2.66 -11.76
N ALA A 278 16.14 -1.80 -11.31
CA ALA A 278 17.31 -2.21 -10.53
C ALA A 278 16.96 -2.78 -9.14
N ARG A 279 15.75 -2.49 -8.61
CA ARG A 279 15.34 -2.83 -7.23
C ARG A 279 14.11 -3.72 -7.15
N SER A 280 13.29 -3.75 -8.18
CA SER A 280 11.97 -4.40 -8.18
C SER A 280 12.01 -5.85 -7.75
N ALA A 281 12.94 -6.65 -8.27
CA ALA A 281 13.06 -8.08 -7.93
C ALA A 281 13.36 -8.32 -6.44
N ALA A 282 14.21 -7.49 -5.82
CA ALA A 282 14.53 -7.60 -4.40
C ALA A 282 13.34 -7.17 -3.53
N VAL A 283 12.66 -6.08 -3.88
CA VAL A 283 11.45 -5.61 -3.21
C VAL A 283 10.36 -6.67 -3.26
N ASP A 284 10.06 -7.22 -4.43
CA ASP A 284 9.04 -8.25 -4.61
C ASP A 284 9.35 -9.53 -3.83
N SER A 285 10.61 -9.96 -3.84
CA SER A 285 11.03 -11.13 -3.07
C SER A 285 10.86 -10.90 -1.57
N GLY A 286 11.28 -9.73 -1.07
CA GLY A 286 11.14 -9.37 0.33
C GLY A 286 9.69 -9.23 0.77
N LEU A 287 8.81 -8.64 -0.06
CA LEU A 287 7.38 -8.55 0.20
C LEU A 287 6.72 -9.94 0.28
N ARG A 288 7.11 -10.88 -0.60
CA ARG A 288 6.63 -12.27 -0.52
C ARG A 288 7.09 -12.96 0.76
N TYR A 289 8.34 -12.74 1.17
CA TYR A 289 8.90 -13.36 2.37
C TYR A 289 8.20 -12.85 3.64
N VAL A 290 8.11 -11.53 3.84
CA VAL A 290 7.49 -10.95 5.04
C VAL A 290 6.01 -11.29 5.15
N ARG A 291 5.30 -11.38 4.01
CA ARG A 291 3.90 -11.82 3.98
C ARG A 291 3.74 -13.26 4.46
N ALA A 292 4.63 -14.17 4.04
CA ALA A 292 4.65 -15.54 4.52
C ALA A 292 5.00 -15.61 6.01
N TRP A 293 5.95 -14.81 6.46
CA TRP A 293 6.31 -14.68 7.88
C TRP A 293 5.12 -14.23 8.73
N ASN A 294 4.51 -13.11 8.41
CA ASN A 294 3.37 -12.60 9.19
C ASN A 294 2.15 -13.53 9.09
N ALA A 295 1.88 -14.16 7.95
CA ALA A 295 0.82 -15.17 7.86
C ALA A 295 1.06 -16.37 8.80
N ALA A 296 2.32 -16.71 9.08
CA ALA A 296 2.68 -17.80 9.97
C ALA A 296 2.70 -17.40 11.45
N PHE A 297 3.19 -16.20 11.78
CA PHE A 297 3.60 -15.84 13.14
C PHE A 297 2.87 -14.63 13.73
N LEU A 298 2.12 -13.84 12.93
CA LEU A 298 1.44 -12.64 13.41
C LEU A 298 0.41 -12.95 14.51
N PRO A 299 -0.43 -14.02 14.43
CA PRO A 299 -1.27 -14.41 15.54
C PRO A 299 -0.43 -14.93 16.71
N SER A 300 -0.10 -14.05 17.66
CA SER A 300 0.74 -14.33 18.81
C SER A 300 0.12 -13.77 20.10
N HIS A 301 0.59 -14.24 21.23
CA HIS A 301 0.24 -13.64 22.51
C HIS A 301 0.74 -12.20 22.61
N ASP A 302 1.91 -11.90 22.03
CA ASP A 302 2.49 -10.56 22.06
C ASP A 302 1.67 -9.55 21.23
N LEU A 303 1.08 -9.96 20.10
CA LEU A 303 0.13 -9.10 19.37
C LEU A 303 -1.12 -8.80 20.20
N SER A 304 -1.67 -9.83 20.86
CA SER A 304 -2.85 -9.67 21.72
C SER A 304 -2.53 -8.78 22.93
N GLU A 305 -1.35 -8.95 23.51
CA GLU A 305 -0.86 -8.10 24.61
C GLU A 305 -0.66 -6.64 24.16
N ALA A 306 -0.08 -6.42 22.97
CA ALA A 306 0.09 -5.08 22.44
C ALA A 306 -1.25 -4.34 22.27
N VAL A 307 -2.28 -5.05 21.77
CA VAL A 307 -3.64 -4.50 21.62
C VAL A 307 -4.28 -4.20 22.98
N ASN A 308 -4.17 -5.13 23.94
CA ASN A 308 -4.73 -4.95 25.28
C ASN A 308 -4.04 -3.79 26.00
N ALA A 309 -2.72 -3.75 25.99
CA ALA A 309 -1.92 -2.68 26.61
C ALA A 309 -2.25 -1.31 26.02
N PHE A 310 -2.44 -1.23 24.69
CA PHE A 310 -2.88 0.00 24.02
C PHE A 310 -4.27 0.46 24.49
N ASN A 311 -5.25 -0.46 24.58
CA ASN A 311 -6.61 -0.15 25.05
C ASN A 311 -6.62 0.28 26.51
N GLU A 312 -5.82 -0.38 27.35
CA GLU A 312 -5.67 -0.13 28.78
C GLU A 312 -4.71 1.03 29.11
N ARG A 313 -4.04 1.61 28.10
CA ARG A 313 -3.05 2.70 28.24
C ARG A 313 -1.92 2.36 29.22
N ARG A 314 -1.42 1.14 29.17
CA ARG A 314 -0.29 0.67 29.93
C ARG A 314 0.86 0.21 29.02
N PRO A 315 2.09 0.09 29.54
CA PRO A 315 3.16 -0.59 28.82
C PRO A 315 2.81 -2.07 28.56
N PRO A 316 3.13 -2.61 27.35
CA PRO A 316 2.98 -4.03 27.08
C PRO A 316 4.06 -4.86 27.78
N ASN A 317 3.73 -6.13 28.09
CA ASN A 317 4.67 -7.11 28.64
C ASN A 317 4.83 -8.27 27.65
N PHE A 318 5.80 -8.16 26.75
CA PHE A 318 6.05 -9.14 25.71
C PHE A 318 6.78 -10.38 26.24
N THR A 319 6.38 -11.57 25.78
CA THR A 319 6.89 -12.86 26.24
C THR A 319 7.52 -13.71 25.13
N GLY A 320 7.39 -13.29 23.87
CA GLY A 320 7.91 -14.02 22.71
C GLY A 320 7.06 -15.26 22.33
N ARG A 321 5.76 -15.24 22.65
CA ARG A 321 4.86 -16.38 22.43
C ARG A 321 3.64 -16.02 21.59
#